data_4ac45c451e4829bb1d65e00a4318b71e
#
_entry.id   4ac45c451e4829bb1d65e00a4318b71e
#
_cell.length_a   1.000
_cell.length_b   1.000
_cell.length_c   1.000
_cell.angle_alpha   90.00
_cell.angle_beta   90.00
_cell.angle_gamma   90.00
#
_symmetry.space_group_name_H-M   'P 1'
#
loop_
_entity.id
_entity.type
_entity.pdbx_description
1 polymer ?
#
loop_
_entity_poly.entity_id
_entity_poly.type
_entity_poly.pdbx_seq_one_letter_code
_entity_poly.pdbx_strand_id
1 'polypeptide(L)'
;MDNRKEREREELHKTIWKIANELRGSVDGWDFKQYVLGLLFYRFISENITYAINKNEHASGNTDFDYKTISDEMAEEIRDEMVHDKGFFIKPSELFDNLRKRAEKDDNLNITIGDIFDNIENSAKGTDSEKDVQGLFDDFKPNDNKLGHSVEDRNAKLVKMLNAIGDLDLGNYKDNTIDLFGDAYEFLMTMYAANGGKSGGEFYTPQEVGELLARIAIGDKKEVNKVYDQTTLNMIQDISSIIARKPMIIGEI
;
A
#
# COMPACT_ATOMS: atom_id res chain seq x y z
N MET A 1 12.27 16.48 -18.74
CA MET A 1 11.39 16.14 -17.61
C MET A 1 10.54 14.97 -18.04
N ASP A 2 10.46 13.95 -17.21
CA ASP A 2 9.81 12.70 -17.59
C ASP A 2 8.28 12.86 -17.49
N ASN A 3 7.64 13.12 -18.63
CA ASN A 3 6.20 13.32 -18.78
C ASN A 3 5.34 12.13 -18.28
N ARG A 4 5.99 11.01 -17.93
CA ARG A 4 5.34 9.81 -17.44
C ARG A 4 5.11 9.90 -15.94
N LYS A 5 6.13 10.29 -15.15
CA LYS A 5 6.02 10.46 -13.69
C LYS A 5 4.93 11.49 -13.33
N GLU A 6 4.88 12.61 -14.04
CA GLU A 6 3.84 13.62 -13.82
C GLU A 6 2.44 13.09 -14.10
N ARG A 7 2.27 12.31 -15.19
CA ARG A 7 0.96 11.70 -15.52
C ARG A 7 0.53 10.67 -14.48
N GLU A 8 1.43 9.81 -14.01
CA GLU A 8 1.14 8.81 -12.97
C GLU A 8 0.70 9.50 -11.66
N ARG A 9 1.37 10.59 -11.26
CA ARG A 9 0.98 11.41 -10.10
C ARG A 9 -0.38 12.08 -10.29
N GLU A 10 -0.62 12.70 -11.43
CA GLU A 10 -1.92 13.32 -11.71
C GLU A 10 -3.07 12.33 -11.67
N GLU A 11 -2.88 11.12 -12.20
CA GLU A 11 -3.88 10.06 -12.18
C GLU A 11 -4.16 9.60 -10.75
N LEU A 12 -3.11 9.39 -9.96
CA LEU A 12 -3.20 9.05 -8.54
C LEU A 12 -3.97 10.14 -7.77
N HIS A 13 -3.58 11.41 -7.93
CA HIS A 13 -4.23 12.55 -7.27
C HIS A 13 -5.70 12.68 -7.66
N LYS A 14 -6.04 12.53 -8.95
CA LYS A 14 -7.43 12.56 -9.43
C LYS A 14 -8.27 11.46 -8.79
N THR A 15 -7.72 10.25 -8.69
CA THR A 15 -8.44 9.12 -8.10
C THR A 15 -8.65 9.31 -6.61
N ILE A 16 -7.62 9.73 -5.88
CA ILE A 16 -7.77 10.04 -4.44
C ILE A 16 -8.82 11.13 -4.25
N TRP A 17 -8.80 12.19 -5.06
CA TRP A 17 -9.78 13.26 -5.01
C TRP A 17 -11.21 12.79 -5.31
N LYS A 18 -11.37 11.89 -6.30
CA LYS A 18 -12.67 11.27 -6.63
C LYS A 18 -13.21 10.50 -5.45
N ILE A 19 -12.41 9.61 -4.84
CA ILE A 19 -12.80 8.84 -3.66
C ILE A 19 -13.18 9.77 -2.50
N ALA A 20 -12.37 10.83 -2.26
CA ALA A 20 -12.65 11.81 -1.22
C ALA A 20 -14.01 12.51 -1.42
N ASN A 21 -14.34 12.87 -2.67
CA ASN A 21 -15.62 13.49 -2.97
C ASN A 21 -16.82 12.53 -2.82
N GLU A 22 -16.65 11.26 -3.17
CA GLU A 22 -17.68 10.23 -3.02
C GLU A 22 -17.97 9.90 -1.54
N LEU A 23 -16.97 10.05 -0.68
CA LEU A 23 -17.07 9.84 0.77
C LEU A 23 -17.31 11.13 1.57
N ARG A 24 -17.42 12.28 0.90
CA ARG A 24 -17.58 13.58 1.54
C ARG A 24 -18.82 13.61 2.45
N GLY A 25 -18.60 14.04 3.69
CA GLY A 25 -19.64 14.14 4.72
C GLY A 25 -19.97 12.83 5.44
N SER A 26 -19.35 11.72 5.04
CA SER A 26 -19.54 10.42 5.69
C SER A 26 -18.29 9.86 6.35
N VAL A 27 -17.10 10.37 6.01
CA VAL A 27 -15.83 10.03 6.65
C VAL A 27 -15.07 11.33 6.90
N ASP A 28 -14.51 11.49 8.09
CA ASP A 28 -13.64 12.63 8.41
C ASP A 28 -12.39 12.57 7.55
N GLY A 29 -11.84 13.72 7.19
CA GLY A 29 -10.68 13.82 6.34
C GLY A 29 -9.47 13.03 6.83
N TRP A 30 -9.25 12.99 8.12
CA TRP A 30 -8.17 12.24 8.74
C TRP A 30 -8.35 10.72 8.60
N ASP A 31 -9.55 10.24 8.87
CA ASP A 31 -9.88 8.81 8.76
C ASP A 31 -9.85 8.34 7.31
N PHE A 32 -10.30 9.20 6.37
CA PHE A 32 -10.22 8.92 4.94
C PHE A 32 -8.80 8.58 4.47
N LYS A 33 -7.80 9.34 4.94
CA LYS A 33 -6.39 9.08 4.63
C LYS A 33 -5.99 7.63 4.94
N GLN A 34 -6.36 7.14 6.11
CA GLN A 34 -6.01 5.80 6.58
C GLN A 34 -6.61 4.70 5.70
N TYR A 35 -7.87 4.87 5.28
CA TYR A 35 -8.52 3.91 4.39
C TYR A 35 -7.88 3.87 3.00
N VAL A 36 -7.58 5.02 2.43
CA VAL A 36 -6.94 5.08 1.09
C VAL A 36 -5.53 4.50 1.14
N LEU A 37 -4.73 4.88 2.12
CA LEU A 37 -3.36 4.37 2.27
C LEU A 37 -3.34 2.87 2.54
N GLY A 38 -4.20 2.37 3.43
CA GLY A 38 -4.29 0.94 3.71
C GLY A 38 -4.64 0.12 2.48
N LEU A 39 -5.61 0.56 1.66
CA LEU A 39 -5.98 -0.14 0.44
C LEU A 39 -4.93 -0.04 -0.67
N LEU A 40 -4.27 1.11 -0.83
CA LEU A 40 -3.14 1.25 -1.75
C LEU A 40 -2.01 0.30 -1.36
N PHE A 41 -1.67 0.26 -0.08
CA PHE A 41 -0.64 -0.64 0.43
C PHE A 41 -1.02 -2.11 0.22
N TYR A 42 -2.23 -2.50 0.58
CA TYR A 42 -2.72 -3.85 0.35
C TYR A 42 -2.66 -4.25 -1.13
N ARG A 43 -3.05 -3.35 -2.04
CA ARG A 43 -2.88 -3.56 -3.48
C ARG A 43 -1.41 -3.76 -3.84
N PHE A 44 -0.55 -2.87 -3.38
CA PHE A 44 0.88 -2.92 -3.66
C PHE A 44 1.54 -4.24 -3.22
N ILE A 45 1.31 -4.68 -1.97
CA ILE A 45 1.90 -5.92 -1.48
C ILE A 45 1.32 -7.16 -2.18
N SER A 46 0.02 -7.13 -2.54
CA SER A 46 -0.63 -8.18 -3.33
C SER A 46 -0.02 -8.32 -4.73
N GLU A 47 0.23 -7.20 -5.41
CA GLU A 47 0.87 -7.18 -6.72
C GLU A 47 2.34 -7.62 -6.64
N ASN A 48 3.05 -7.21 -5.57
CA ASN A 48 4.44 -7.56 -5.34
C ASN A 48 4.64 -9.06 -5.15
N ILE A 49 3.84 -9.69 -4.26
CA ILE A 49 3.94 -11.12 -4.00
C ILE A 49 3.57 -11.93 -5.25
N THR A 50 2.48 -11.54 -5.93
CA THR A 50 2.05 -12.17 -7.19
C THR A 50 3.15 -12.12 -8.24
N TYR A 51 3.75 -10.95 -8.44
CA TYR A 51 4.83 -10.77 -9.39
C TYR A 51 6.06 -11.63 -9.06
N ALA A 52 6.45 -11.68 -7.79
CA ALA A 52 7.61 -12.44 -7.36
C ALA A 52 7.44 -13.93 -7.60
N ILE A 53 6.28 -14.49 -7.25
CA ILE A 53 5.97 -15.91 -7.42
C ILE A 53 5.88 -16.24 -8.91
N ASN A 54 5.10 -15.48 -9.69
CA ASN A 54 4.98 -15.71 -11.14
C ASN A 54 6.34 -15.63 -11.84
N LYS A 55 7.19 -14.69 -11.45
CA LYS A 55 8.54 -14.56 -12.03
C LYS A 55 9.40 -15.80 -11.78
N ASN A 56 9.35 -16.38 -10.58
CA ASN A 56 10.12 -17.57 -10.22
C ASN A 56 9.61 -18.78 -11.00
N GLU A 57 8.29 -18.97 -11.07
CA GLU A 57 7.65 -20.05 -11.81
C GLU A 57 7.95 -19.97 -13.33
N HIS A 58 7.82 -18.78 -13.91
CA HIS A 58 8.12 -18.57 -15.32
C HIS A 58 9.61 -18.82 -15.64
N ALA A 59 10.52 -18.43 -14.72
CA ALA A 59 11.95 -18.71 -14.88
C ALA A 59 12.27 -20.22 -14.79
N SER A 60 11.45 -21.00 -14.08
CA SER A 60 11.53 -22.45 -13.96
C SER A 60 10.88 -23.18 -15.15
N GLY A 61 10.31 -22.45 -16.12
CA GLY A 61 9.71 -22.99 -17.33
C GLY A 61 8.19 -23.14 -17.29
N ASN A 62 7.53 -22.80 -16.19
CA ASN A 62 6.08 -22.82 -16.05
C ASN A 62 5.46 -21.49 -16.47
N THR A 63 5.52 -21.19 -17.78
CA THR A 63 5.18 -19.87 -18.35
C THR A 63 3.70 -19.49 -18.24
N ASP A 64 2.81 -20.47 -18.10
CA ASP A 64 1.36 -20.25 -17.99
C ASP A 64 0.88 -20.12 -16.54
N PHE A 65 1.80 -20.23 -15.58
CA PHE A 65 1.47 -20.11 -14.17
C PHE A 65 1.03 -18.70 -13.80
N ASP A 66 -0.08 -18.59 -13.07
CA ASP A 66 -0.54 -17.34 -12.45
C ASP A 66 -0.97 -17.61 -11.00
N TYR A 67 -0.23 -17.06 -10.05
CA TYR A 67 -0.49 -17.19 -8.62
C TYR A 67 -1.92 -16.80 -8.22
N LYS A 68 -2.54 -15.86 -8.94
CA LYS A 68 -3.92 -15.44 -8.69
C LYS A 68 -4.95 -16.54 -8.91
N THR A 69 -4.60 -17.60 -9.65
CA THR A 69 -5.54 -18.64 -10.12
C THR A 69 -5.39 -19.97 -9.42
N ILE A 70 -4.31 -20.18 -8.67
CA ILE A 70 -4.13 -21.41 -7.90
C ILE A 70 -5.00 -21.43 -6.63
N SER A 71 -5.21 -22.61 -6.05
CA SER A 71 -5.96 -22.73 -4.81
C SER A 71 -5.11 -22.29 -3.60
N ASP A 72 -5.77 -21.94 -2.51
CA ASP A 72 -5.10 -21.55 -1.26
C ASP A 72 -4.27 -22.72 -0.70
N GLU A 73 -4.75 -23.96 -0.86
CA GLU A 73 -4.02 -25.16 -0.42
C GLU A 73 -2.69 -25.34 -1.15
N MET A 74 -2.67 -25.10 -2.47
CA MET A 74 -1.43 -25.14 -3.24
C MET A 74 -0.48 -24.01 -2.83
N ALA A 75 -1.01 -22.84 -2.53
CA ALA A 75 -0.20 -21.71 -2.11
C ALA A 75 0.42 -21.90 -0.71
N GLU A 76 -0.21 -22.68 0.17
CA GLU A 76 0.37 -22.99 1.49
C GLU A 76 1.68 -23.78 1.39
N GLU A 77 1.92 -24.52 0.29
CA GLU A 77 3.17 -25.26 0.08
C GLU A 77 4.40 -24.36 -0.03
N ILE A 78 4.21 -23.11 -0.49
CA ILE A 78 5.30 -22.12 -0.66
C ILE A 78 5.30 -21.04 0.44
N ARG A 79 4.42 -21.16 1.43
CA ARG A 79 4.24 -20.14 2.49
C ARG A 79 5.55 -19.78 3.18
N ASP A 80 6.28 -20.79 3.68
CA ASP A 80 7.49 -20.57 4.48
C ASP A 80 8.59 -19.88 3.64
N GLU A 81 8.71 -20.23 2.35
CA GLU A 81 9.62 -19.57 1.43
C GLU A 81 9.23 -18.11 1.23
N MET A 82 7.94 -17.83 1.02
CA MET A 82 7.47 -16.46 0.82
C MET A 82 7.64 -15.59 2.06
N VAL A 83 7.36 -16.13 3.24
CA VAL A 83 7.57 -15.42 4.50
C VAL A 83 9.06 -15.14 4.71
N HIS A 84 9.94 -16.09 4.37
CA HIS A 84 11.39 -15.89 4.44
C HIS A 84 11.85 -14.78 3.48
N ASP A 85 11.38 -14.81 2.23
CA ASP A 85 11.86 -13.93 1.17
C ASP A 85 11.21 -12.54 1.17
N LYS A 86 9.93 -12.46 1.53
CA LYS A 86 9.12 -11.24 1.47
C LYS A 86 8.76 -10.67 2.84
N GLY A 87 8.87 -11.49 3.88
CA GLY A 87 8.50 -11.13 5.24
C GLY A 87 7.04 -11.38 5.58
N PHE A 88 6.19 -11.73 4.61
CA PHE A 88 4.76 -12.00 4.77
C PHE A 88 4.24 -12.96 3.70
N PHE A 89 3.02 -13.45 3.90
CA PHE A 89 2.31 -14.29 2.95
C PHE A 89 0.88 -13.80 2.74
N ILE A 90 0.37 -13.91 1.51
CA ILE A 90 -1.02 -13.62 1.15
C ILE A 90 -1.53 -14.78 0.30
N LYS A 91 -2.62 -15.40 0.70
CA LYS A 91 -3.27 -16.47 -0.07
C LYS A 91 -3.83 -15.93 -1.40
N PRO A 92 -3.91 -16.77 -2.44
CA PRO A 92 -4.55 -16.38 -3.70
C PRO A 92 -5.94 -15.79 -3.53
N SER A 93 -6.79 -16.41 -2.69
CA SER A 93 -8.13 -15.88 -2.42
C SER A 93 -8.13 -14.52 -1.73
N GLU A 94 -7.06 -14.19 -1.01
CA GLU A 94 -6.88 -12.96 -0.23
C GLU A 94 -6.13 -11.86 -0.99
N LEU A 95 -5.73 -12.08 -2.25
CA LEU A 95 -5.12 -11.05 -3.09
C LEU A 95 -6.13 -9.94 -3.41
N PHE A 96 -5.65 -8.70 -3.47
CA PHE A 96 -6.46 -7.51 -3.74
C PHE A 96 -7.39 -7.68 -4.95
N ASP A 97 -6.87 -8.16 -6.09
CA ASP A 97 -7.66 -8.37 -7.30
C ASP A 97 -8.77 -9.41 -7.11
N ASN A 98 -8.49 -10.49 -6.38
CA ASN A 98 -9.45 -11.55 -6.15
C ASN A 98 -10.51 -11.16 -5.12
N LEU A 99 -10.14 -10.41 -4.08
CA LEU A 99 -11.08 -9.78 -3.17
C LEU A 99 -11.99 -8.81 -3.93
N ARG A 100 -11.42 -7.90 -4.72
CA ARG A 100 -12.16 -6.92 -5.50
C ARG A 100 -13.23 -7.54 -6.39
N LYS A 101 -12.91 -8.64 -7.10
CA LYS A 101 -13.85 -9.35 -7.99
C LYS A 101 -15.10 -9.88 -7.27
N ARG A 102 -14.98 -10.22 -5.98
CA ARG A 102 -16.10 -10.77 -5.20
C ARG A 102 -16.73 -9.77 -4.22
N ALA A 103 -16.11 -8.60 -4.03
CA ALA A 103 -16.47 -7.64 -3.01
C ALA A 103 -17.94 -7.19 -3.03
N GLU A 104 -18.53 -7.00 -4.23
CA GLU A 104 -19.94 -6.61 -4.38
C GLU A 104 -20.93 -7.69 -3.92
N LYS A 105 -20.49 -8.95 -3.82
CA LYS A 105 -21.29 -10.10 -3.44
C LYS A 105 -21.01 -10.59 -2.03
N ASP A 106 -20.07 -9.94 -1.33
CA ASP A 106 -19.69 -10.29 0.02
C ASP A 106 -20.43 -9.40 1.03
N ASP A 107 -21.51 -9.94 1.59
CA ASP A 107 -22.32 -9.25 2.59
C ASP A 107 -21.54 -8.96 3.90
N ASN A 108 -20.41 -9.63 4.10
CA ASN A 108 -19.52 -9.46 5.25
C ASN A 108 -18.16 -8.86 4.86
N LEU A 109 -18.09 -8.10 3.78
CA LEU A 109 -16.84 -7.55 3.25
C LEU A 109 -15.99 -6.82 4.30
N ASN A 110 -16.62 -6.09 5.21
CA ASN A 110 -15.97 -5.42 6.33
C ASN A 110 -15.23 -6.40 7.27
N ILE A 111 -15.78 -7.59 7.50
CA ILE A 111 -15.13 -8.65 8.28
C ILE A 111 -14.05 -9.30 7.42
N THR A 112 -14.37 -9.66 6.19
CA THR A 112 -13.43 -10.29 5.25
C THR A 112 -12.14 -9.49 5.09
N ILE A 113 -12.22 -8.16 4.96
CA ILE A 113 -11.02 -7.30 4.87
C ILE A 113 -10.21 -7.35 6.18
N GLY A 114 -10.88 -7.27 7.33
CA GLY A 114 -10.22 -7.38 8.62
C GLY A 114 -9.46 -8.70 8.77
N ASP A 115 -10.13 -9.81 8.46
CA ASP A 115 -9.54 -11.15 8.53
C ASP A 115 -8.33 -11.30 7.58
N ILE A 116 -8.40 -10.74 6.38
CA ILE A 116 -7.28 -10.72 5.42
C ILE A 116 -6.08 -9.98 6.01
N PHE A 117 -6.28 -8.80 6.59
CA PHE A 117 -5.21 -8.01 7.18
C PHE A 117 -4.59 -8.73 8.38
N ASP A 118 -5.42 -9.30 9.25
CA ASP A 118 -4.97 -10.13 10.37
C ASP A 118 -4.17 -11.35 9.87
N ASN A 119 -4.59 -11.99 8.79
CA ASN A 119 -3.89 -13.14 8.20
C ASN A 119 -2.52 -12.74 7.65
N ILE A 120 -2.42 -11.59 6.98
CA ILE A 120 -1.15 -11.06 6.47
C ILE A 120 -0.19 -10.81 7.65
N GLU A 121 -0.63 -10.11 8.68
CA GLU A 121 0.19 -9.82 9.86
C GLU A 121 0.58 -11.09 10.62
N ASN A 122 -0.36 -12.00 10.84
CA ASN A 122 -0.10 -13.28 11.50
C ASN A 122 0.83 -14.20 10.69
N SER A 123 0.92 -14.02 9.37
CA SER A 123 1.82 -14.82 8.54
C SER A 123 3.30 -14.59 8.88
N ALA A 124 3.64 -13.40 9.38
CA ALA A 124 4.99 -13.04 9.79
C ALA A 124 5.33 -13.40 11.24
N LYS A 125 4.36 -13.88 12.02
CA LYS A 125 4.53 -14.13 13.45
C LYS A 125 5.59 -15.20 13.73
N GLY A 126 6.49 -14.90 14.68
CA GLY A 126 7.61 -15.77 15.02
C GLY A 126 8.80 -15.71 14.07
N THR A 127 8.78 -14.79 13.09
CA THR A 127 9.88 -14.57 12.13
C THR A 127 10.61 -13.25 12.40
N ASP A 128 11.73 -13.04 11.73
CA ASP A 128 12.49 -11.77 11.80
C ASP A 128 11.68 -10.57 11.29
N SER A 129 10.63 -10.84 10.49
CA SER A 129 9.77 -9.83 9.88
C SER A 129 8.57 -9.44 10.74
N GLU A 130 8.31 -10.14 11.83
CA GLU A 130 7.14 -9.89 12.69
C GLU A 130 7.01 -8.42 13.09
N LYS A 131 8.12 -7.80 13.52
CA LYS A 131 8.13 -6.40 13.95
C LYS A 131 7.86 -5.40 12.82
N ASP A 132 8.15 -5.79 11.60
CA ASP A 132 7.99 -4.94 10.41
C ASP A 132 6.57 -5.05 9.82
N VAL A 133 5.87 -6.15 10.10
CA VAL A 133 4.55 -6.46 9.53
C VAL A 133 3.41 -6.24 10.52
N GLN A 134 3.66 -6.46 11.80
CA GLN A 134 2.66 -6.31 12.85
C GLN A 134 2.21 -4.85 13.00
N GLY A 135 0.90 -4.62 12.98
CA GLY A 135 0.29 -3.30 13.13
C GLY A 135 0.25 -2.45 11.85
N LEU A 136 0.63 -3.01 10.70
CA LEU A 136 0.58 -2.30 9.41
C LEU A 136 -0.81 -1.79 9.05
N PHE A 137 -1.84 -2.51 9.48
CA PHE A 137 -3.22 -2.20 9.19
C PHE A 137 -4.02 -1.71 10.41
N ASP A 138 -3.37 -1.45 11.54
CA ASP A 138 -4.01 -1.04 12.79
C ASP A 138 -4.93 0.19 12.64
N ASP A 139 -4.59 1.09 11.75
CA ASP A 139 -5.36 2.30 11.47
C ASP A 139 -6.54 2.07 10.51
N PHE A 140 -6.56 0.94 9.79
CA PHE A 140 -7.64 0.58 8.88
C PHE A 140 -8.74 -0.19 9.62
N LYS A 141 -9.82 0.49 9.98
CA LYS A 141 -10.92 -0.08 10.79
C LYS A 141 -12.19 -0.28 9.95
N PRO A 142 -12.33 -1.44 9.26
CA PRO A 142 -13.44 -1.65 8.32
C PRO A 142 -14.81 -1.69 9.01
N ASN A 143 -14.83 -1.90 10.32
CA ASN A 143 -16.05 -1.94 11.13
C ASN A 143 -16.40 -0.62 11.82
N ASP A 144 -15.62 0.46 11.62
CA ASP A 144 -15.87 1.74 12.26
C ASP A 144 -17.17 2.38 11.73
N ASN A 145 -17.96 2.95 12.65
CA ASN A 145 -19.17 3.71 12.32
C ASN A 145 -18.91 4.94 11.44
N LYS A 146 -17.66 5.40 11.36
CA LYS A 146 -17.23 6.47 10.45
C LYS A 146 -17.39 6.08 8.98
N LEU A 147 -17.29 4.80 8.64
CA LEU A 147 -17.61 4.30 7.31
C LEU A 147 -19.12 4.19 7.05
N GLY A 148 -19.94 3.99 8.07
CA GLY A 148 -21.39 3.86 7.96
C GLY A 148 -22.02 3.29 9.21
N HIS A 149 -23.29 3.61 9.42
CA HIS A 149 -24.01 3.15 10.60
C HIS A 149 -24.48 1.70 10.49
N SER A 150 -24.73 1.22 9.26
CA SER A 150 -25.07 -0.17 9.00
C SER A 150 -23.89 -0.92 8.37
N VAL A 151 -23.95 -2.27 8.35
CA VAL A 151 -22.98 -3.12 7.67
C VAL A 151 -23.02 -2.87 6.16
N GLU A 152 -24.22 -2.73 5.62
CA GLU A 152 -24.45 -2.46 4.19
C GLU A 152 -23.82 -1.13 3.77
N ASP A 153 -23.97 -0.06 4.57
CA ASP A 153 -23.37 1.23 4.29
C ASP A 153 -21.83 1.15 4.30
N ARG A 154 -21.27 0.45 5.27
CA ARG A 154 -19.82 0.24 5.36
C ARG A 154 -19.29 -0.53 4.16
N ASN A 155 -19.94 -1.66 3.84
CA ASN A 155 -19.55 -2.51 2.71
C ASN A 155 -19.67 -1.76 1.38
N ALA A 156 -20.75 -1.01 1.16
CA ALA A 156 -20.90 -0.18 -0.05
C ALA A 156 -19.75 0.82 -0.25
N LYS A 157 -19.26 1.44 0.83
CA LYS A 157 -18.11 2.35 0.76
C LYS A 157 -16.80 1.61 0.54
N LEU A 158 -16.59 0.47 1.20
CA LEU A 158 -15.41 -0.38 0.99
C LEU A 158 -15.34 -0.86 -0.45
N VAL A 159 -16.45 -1.30 -1.05
CA VAL A 159 -16.53 -1.67 -2.48
C VAL A 159 -16.14 -0.50 -3.39
N LYS A 160 -16.67 0.69 -3.13
CA LYS A 160 -16.30 1.89 -3.91
C LYS A 160 -14.82 2.20 -3.84
N MET A 161 -14.24 2.14 -2.64
CA MET A 161 -12.80 2.39 -2.45
C MET A 161 -11.95 1.31 -3.13
N LEU A 162 -12.30 0.02 -2.96
CA LEU A 162 -11.61 -1.09 -3.64
C LEU A 162 -11.65 -0.92 -5.17
N ASN A 163 -12.81 -0.58 -5.73
CA ASN A 163 -12.94 -0.37 -7.16
C ASN A 163 -12.14 0.83 -7.63
N ALA A 164 -12.22 1.97 -6.96
CA ALA A 164 -11.50 3.18 -7.36
C ALA A 164 -9.97 2.99 -7.25
N ILE A 165 -9.48 2.35 -6.18
CA ILE A 165 -8.06 2.02 -6.03
C ILE A 165 -7.64 0.98 -7.08
N GLY A 166 -8.49 -0.03 -7.37
CA GLY A 166 -8.20 -1.07 -8.35
C GLY A 166 -8.21 -0.58 -9.80
N ASP A 167 -8.95 0.50 -10.11
CA ASP A 167 -9.01 1.11 -11.43
C ASP A 167 -7.84 2.06 -11.74
N LEU A 168 -7.01 2.37 -10.75
CA LEU A 168 -5.78 3.13 -10.99
C LEU A 168 -4.91 2.40 -12.01
N ASP A 169 -4.64 3.04 -13.13
CA ASP A 169 -3.64 2.56 -14.09
C ASP A 169 -2.24 2.96 -13.59
N LEU A 170 -1.66 2.05 -12.83
CA LEU A 170 -0.31 2.23 -12.28
C LEU A 170 0.75 1.57 -13.15
N GLY A 171 0.38 1.12 -14.35
CA GLY A 171 1.26 0.31 -15.19
C GLY A 171 1.55 -1.07 -14.58
N ASN A 172 2.60 -1.72 -15.06
CA ASN A 172 3.10 -2.93 -14.43
C ASN A 172 3.94 -2.57 -13.21
N TYR A 173 3.93 -3.40 -12.18
CA TYR A 173 4.76 -3.24 -10.97
C TYR A 173 6.24 -2.92 -11.29
N LYS A 174 6.78 -3.44 -12.40
CA LYS A 174 8.13 -3.16 -12.90
C LYS A 174 8.32 -1.75 -13.47
N ASP A 175 7.25 -1.18 -13.98
CA ASP A 175 7.29 0.01 -14.82
C ASP A 175 6.85 1.26 -14.04
N ASN A 176 6.43 1.10 -12.78
CA ASN A 176 6.06 2.21 -11.92
C ASN A 176 7.29 3.07 -11.65
N THR A 177 7.20 4.32 -12.03
CA THR A 177 8.30 5.30 -11.93
C THR A 177 8.14 6.20 -10.71
N ILE A 178 6.99 6.15 -10.04
CA ILE A 178 6.68 6.92 -8.83
C ILE A 178 6.64 6.02 -7.59
N ASP A 179 6.97 6.59 -6.45
CA ASP A 179 6.65 6.01 -5.15
C ASP A 179 5.17 6.31 -4.85
N LEU A 180 4.30 5.37 -5.22
CA LEU A 180 2.86 5.51 -5.08
C LEU A 180 2.40 5.80 -3.65
N PHE A 181 3.10 5.23 -2.68
CA PHE A 181 2.78 5.45 -1.28
C PHE A 181 3.22 6.81 -0.81
N GLY A 182 4.46 7.17 -1.09
CA GLY A 182 5.00 8.48 -0.77
C GLY A 182 4.16 9.57 -1.42
N ASP A 183 3.88 9.45 -2.71
CA ASP A 183 3.08 10.44 -3.46
C ASP A 183 1.62 10.52 -2.97
N ALA A 184 0.98 9.37 -2.65
CA ALA A 184 -0.38 9.36 -2.10
C ALA A 184 -0.43 9.97 -0.69
N TYR A 185 0.54 9.62 0.15
CA TYR A 185 0.64 10.15 1.50
C TYR A 185 0.84 11.67 1.47
N GLU A 186 1.80 12.13 0.67
CA GLU A 186 2.10 13.55 0.49
C GLU A 186 0.87 14.34 0.01
N PHE A 187 0.18 13.81 -1.01
CA PHE A 187 -1.03 14.43 -1.52
C PHE A 187 -2.14 14.50 -0.46
N LEU A 188 -2.37 13.41 0.27
CA LEU A 188 -3.37 13.37 1.34
C LEU A 188 -3.02 14.33 2.48
N MET A 189 -1.76 14.40 2.89
CA MET A 189 -1.31 15.35 3.91
C MET A 189 -1.53 16.80 3.46
N THR A 190 -1.17 17.13 2.22
CA THR A 190 -1.37 18.48 1.66
C THR A 190 -2.85 18.84 1.57
N MET A 191 -3.68 17.91 1.09
CA MET A 191 -5.12 18.12 0.94
C MET A 191 -5.82 18.36 2.28
N TYR A 192 -5.38 17.68 3.34
CA TYR A 192 -6.01 17.77 4.67
C TYR A 192 -5.35 18.79 5.59
N ALA A 193 -4.07 19.10 5.44
CA ALA A 193 -3.44 20.21 6.15
C ALA A 193 -4.09 21.56 5.82
N ALA A 194 -4.52 21.74 4.56
CA ALA A 194 -5.25 22.94 4.13
C ALA A 194 -6.65 23.08 4.78
N ASN A 195 -7.26 21.97 5.21
CA ASN A 195 -8.62 21.93 5.80
C ASN A 195 -8.62 21.74 7.32
N GLY A 196 -7.49 21.42 7.93
CA GLY A 196 -7.37 20.97 9.31
C GLY A 196 -6.90 22.05 10.28
N GLY A 197 -7.66 23.14 10.44
CA GLY A 197 -7.37 24.15 11.47
C GLY A 197 -7.41 23.64 12.92
N LYS A 198 -7.35 22.34 13.19
CA LYS A 198 -7.45 21.73 14.52
C LYS A 198 -6.35 20.73 14.89
N SER A 199 -5.44 20.35 13.97
CA SER A 199 -4.36 19.41 14.27
C SER A 199 -3.00 20.10 14.15
N GLY A 200 -2.71 21.02 15.05
CA GLY A 200 -1.45 21.76 15.10
C GLY A 200 -0.28 20.92 15.66
N GLY A 201 0.08 19.82 15.03
CA GLY A 201 1.17 18.97 15.56
C GLY A 201 1.91 18.09 14.56
N GLU A 202 1.34 17.84 13.41
CA GLU A 202 2.00 17.03 12.38
C GLU A 202 2.60 17.96 11.33
N PHE A 203 3.90 18.18 11.42
CA PHE A 203 4.66 18.96 10.44
C PHE A 203 5.08 18.05 9.31
N TYR A 204 4.50 18.27 8.14
CA TYR A 204 4.95 17.68 6.89
C TYR A 204 6.16 18.50 6.38
N THR A 205 7.25 17.84 6.06
CA THR A 205 8.38 18.48 5.40
C THR A 205 8.11 18.59 3.90
N PRO A 206 7.99 19.80 3.31
CA PRO A 206 7.78 19.96 1.87
C PRO A 206 8.86 19.20 1.08
N GLN A 207 8.46 18.60 -0.06
CA GLN A 207 9.35 17.77 -0.89
C GLN A 207 10.62 18.53 -1.28
N GLU A 208 10.51 19.81 -1.63
CA GLU A 208 11.65 20.64 -2.01
C GLU A 208 12.66 20.82 -0.87
N VAL A 209 12.16 20.86 0.37
CA VAL A 209 13.03 20.93 1.56
C VAL A 209 13.68 19.59 1.81
N GLY A 210 12.94 18.49 1.67
CA GLY A 210 13.46 17.11 1.76
C GLY A 210 14.55 16.85 0.72
N GLU A 211 14.32 17.23 -0.53
CA GLU A 211 15.30 17.14 -1.61
C GLU A 211 16.57 17.97 -1.32
N LEU A 212 16.40 19.20 -0.86
CA LEU A 212 17.53 20.05 -0.48
C LEU A 212 18.36 19.42 0.64
N LEU A 213 17.71 18.90 1.69
CA LEU A 213 18.38 18.24 2.81
C LEU A 213 19.11 16.98 2.34
N ALA A 214 18.47 16.17 1.49
CA ALA A 214 19.09 14.97 0.91
C ALA A 214 20.33 15.33 0.08
N ARG A 215 20.26 16.34 -0.78
CA ARG A 215 21.41 16.83 -1.58
C ARG A 215 22.54 17.33 -0.69
N ILE A 216 22.25 18.07 0.38
CA ILE A 216 23.26 18.53 1.35
C ILE A 216 23.91 17.34 2.06
N ALA A 217 23.11 16.35 2.49
CA ALA A 217 23.60 15.18 3.22
C ALA A 217 24.46 14.26 2.34
N ILE A 218 24.11 14.09 1.07
CA ILE A 218 24.86 13.27 0.11
C ILE A 218 26.15 13.99 -0.30
N GLY A 219 26.10 15.31 -0.50
CA GLY A 219 27.24 16.09 -0.99
C GLY A 219 27.76 15.52 -2.30
N ASP A 220 29.10 15.32 -2.37
CA ASP A 220 29.77 14.79 -3.57
C ASP A 220 29.86 13.24 -3.59
N LYS A 221 29.16 12.54 -2.69
CA LYS A 221 29.19 11.07 -2.63
C LYS A 221 28.42 10.47 -3.80
N LYS A 222 29.01 9.47 -4.47
CA LYS A 222 28.41 8.75 -5.59
C LYS A 222 27.59 7.53 -5.17
N GLU A 223 27.79 7.05 -3.94
CA GLU A 223 27.11 5.87 -3.38
C GLU A 223 26.79 6.09 -1.91
N VAL A 224 25.63 5.61 -1.47
CA VAL A 224 25.17 5.68 -0.08
C VAL A 224 24.75 4.27 0.35
N ASN A 225 25.41 3.72 1.37
CA ASN A 225 25.16 2.35 1.83
C ASN A 225 23.88 2.21 2.65
N LYS A 226 23.52 3.23 3.43
CA LYS A 226 22.29 3.27 4.25
C LYS A 226 21.82 4.70 4.39
N VAL A 227 20.51 4.88 4.30
CA VAL A 227 19.82 6.13 4.63
C VAL A 227 18.98 5.90 5.88
N TYR A 228 19.11 6.76 6.87
CA TYR A 228 18.29 6.77 8.06
C TYR A 228 17.67 8.15 8.20
N ASP A 229 16.36 8.22 8.18
CA ASP A 229 15.60 9.45 8.40
C ASP A 229 14.80 9.33 9.70
N GLN A 230 15.16 10.12 10.70
CA GLN A 230 14.53 10.12 12.02
C GLN A 230 13.28 10.99 12.07
N THR A 231 13.03 11.80 11.04
CA THR A 231 11.94 12.78 11.03
C THR A 231 10.65 12.28 10.41
N THR A 232 10.73 11.23 9.61
CA THR A 232 9.56 10.60 8.98
C THR A 232 8.98 9.56 9.92
N LEU A 233 8.00 9.98 10.71
CA LEU A 233 7.38 9.18 11.76
C LEU A 233 6.75 7.87 11.26
N ASN A 234 7.18 6.80 11.90
CA ASN A 234 6.61 5.47 12.11
C ASN A 234 6.07 4.69 10.89
N MET A 235 5.20 5.24 10.05
CA MET A 235 4.50 4.48 9.02
C MET A 235 5.32 4.29 7.73
N ILE A 236 6.18 5.25 7.37
CA ILE A 236 7.06 5.15 6.20
C ILE A 236 8.32 4.33 6.55
N GLN A 237 8.78 4.37 7.79
CA GLN A 237 9.89 3.54 8.26
C GLN A 237 9.55 2.05 8.18
N ASP A 238 8.33 1.67 8.58
CA ASP A 238 7.86 0.29 8.56
C ASP A 238 7.65 -0.21 7.12
N ILE A 239 7.04 0.61 6.27
CA ILE A 239 6.86 0.32 4.84
C ILE A 239 8.20 0.25 4.10
N SER A 240 9.13 1.15 4.38
CA SER A 240 10.46 1.14 3.78
C SER A 240 11.29 -0.07 4.20
N SER A 241 11.13 -0.58 5.41
CA SER A 241 11.83 -1.78 5.88
C SER A 241 11.34 -3.04 5.19
N ILE A 242 10.05 -3.14 4.91
CA ILE A 242 9.44 -4.26 4.17
C ILE A 242 9.83 -4.23 2.68
N ILE A 243 9.91 -3.03 2.09
CA ILE A 243 10.29 -2.84 0.69
C ILE A 243 11.81 -2.92 0.50
N ALA A 244 12.62 -2.47 1.45
CA ALA A 244 14.05 -2.24 1.35
C ALA A 244 14.93 -3.39 1.85
N ARG A 245 14.47 -4.62 1.90
CA ARG A 245 15.38 -5.79 2.07
C ARG A 245 16.31 -6.02 0.85
N LYS A 246 16.27 -5.15 -0.15
CA LYS A 246 17.36 -4.95 -1.11
C LYS A 246 17.95 -3.56 -0.90
N PRO A 247 19.30 -3.41 -0.95
CA PRO A 247 19.92 -2.09 -0.92
C PRO A 247 19.28 -1.26 -2.03
N MET A 248 18.65 -0.13 -1.66
CA MET A 248 18.18 0.84 -2.64
C MET A 248 19.44 1.39 -3.34
N ILE A 249 19.71 0.87 -4.52
CA ILE A 249 20.54 1.57 -5.48
C ILE A 249 19.67 2.75 -5.88
N ILE A 250 20.02 3.94 -5.41
CA ILE A 250 19.47 5.18 -5.96
C ILE A 250 19.98 5.20 -7.40
N GLY A 251 19.17 4.66 -8.31
CA GLY A 251 19.40 4.79 -9.75
C GLY A 251 19.30 6.27 -10.09
N GLU A 252 20.26 6.70 -10.84
CA GLU A 252 20.53 8.01 -11.39
C GLU A 252 19.33 8.95 -11.45
N ILE A 253 19.47 10.09 -10.75
CA ILE A 253 18.70 11.32 -11.01
C ILE A 253 19.27 11.99 -12.26
#